data_bea963d4f5c0707a4987271763fdfc5b
#
_entry.id   bea963d4f5c0707a4987271763fdfc5b
#
_cell.length_a   1.000
_cell.length_b   1.000
_cell.length_c   1.000
_cell.angle_alpha   90.00
_cell.angle_beta   90.00
_cell.angle_gamma   90.00
#
_symmetry.space_group_name_H-M   'P 1'
#
loop_
_entity.id
_entity.type
_entity.pdbx_description
1 polymer ?
#
loop_
_entity_poly.entity_id
_entity_poly.type
_entity_poly.pdbx_seq_one_letter_code
_entity_poly.pdbx_strand_id
1 'polypeptide(L)'
;MGSGKTTIGTLLARQLAWRFVDLDERIEESAGLSIPQIFERLGEPFFRQLEAEQLRAALGRAAELKQGTVLALGGGTYAQSGCPEFLRSAGVPVLWLDSPIEVLLARCTTMTTRPLFRDEASFRALHQERLPSYQLADFRVESSGEPAEIVTQILRLGIVAAGGNQAYLVVEKPLP
;
A
#
# COMPACT_ATOMS: atom_id res chain seq x y z
N MET A 1 -5.89 0.96 6.69
CA MET A 1 -6.35 2.37 6.83
C MET A 1 -5.57 3.05 7.94
N GLY A 2 -5.32 4.37 7.82
CA GLY A 2 -4.69 5.10 8.91
C GLY A 2 -3.19 4.88 9.11
N SER A 3 -2.52 3.98 8.38
CA SER A 3 -1.06 3.78 8.51
C SER A 3 -0.22 4.95 7.96
N GLY A 4 -0.83 5.89 7.26
CA GLY A 4 -0.14 7.04 6.68
C GLY A 4 0.54 6.78 5.34
N LYS A 5 0.22 5.69 4.61
CA LYS A 5 0.87 5.32 3.34
C LYS A 5 0.97 6.45 2.32
N THR A 6 -0.14 7.15 2.08
CA THR A 6 -0.17 8.26 1.10
C THR A 6 0.72 9.41 1.56
N THR A 7 0.64 9.79 2.85
CA THR A 7 1.48 10.84 3.42
C THR A 7 2.95 10.46 3.42
N ILE A 8 3.27 9.28 3.98
CA ILE A 8 4.65 8.78 4.09
C ILE A 8 5.21 8.50 2.69
N GLY A 9 4.42 7.85 1.82
CA GLY A 9 4.84 7.54 0.44
C GLY A 9 5.11 8.79 -0.40
N THR A 10 4.26 9.82 -0.28
CA THR A 10 4.46 11.11 -0.96
C THR A 10 5.72 11.82 -0.46
N LEU A 11 5.93 11.87 0.87
CA LEU A 11 7.12 12.48 1.45
C LEU A 11 8.39 11.73 1.04
N LEU A 12 8.36 10.41 1.10
CA LEU A 12 9.48 9.55 0.67
C LEU A 12 9.81 9.76 -0.80
N ALA A 13 8.80 9.75 -1.68
CA ALA A 13 8.98 9.97 -3.10
C ALA A 13 9.60 11.35 -3.39
N ARG A 14 9.16 12.40 -2.67
CA ARG A 14 9.76 13.74 -2.77
C ARG A 14 11.23 13.76 -2.38
N GLN A 15 11.59 13.12 -1.26
CA GLN A 15 12.99 13.09 -0.80
C GLN A 15 13.91 12.31 -1.74
N LEU A 16 13.36 11.31 -2.43
CA LEU A 16 14.09 10.50 -3.41
C LEU A 16 14.10 11.09 -4.82
N ALA A 17 13.37 12.18 -5.08
CA ALA A 17 13.07 12.67 -6.43
C ALA A 17 12.41 11.58 -7.31
N TRP A 18 11.58 10.73 -6.71
CA TRP A 18 10.85 9.64 -7.35
C TRP A 18 9.39 10.01 -7.59
N ARG A 19 8.70 9.19 -8.39
CA ARG A 19 7.25 9.27 -8.55
C ARG A 19 6.55 8.65 -7.34
N PHE A 20 5.39 9.20 -6.99
CA PHE A 20 4.45 8.56 -6.10
C PHE A 20 3.23 8.08 -6.90
N VAL A 21 2.78 6.87 -6.63
CA VAL A 21 1.58 6.28 -7.22
C VAL A 21 0.76 5.63 -6.11
N ASP A 22 -0.51 6.02 -5.97
CA ASP A 22 -1.47 5.34 -5.10
C ASP A 22 -2.30 4.38 -5.97
N LEU A 23 -2.27 3.09 -5.65
CA LEU A 23 -2.97 2.06 -6.43
C LEU A 23 -4.49 2.22 -6.33
N ASP A 24 -5.00 2.65 -5.16
CA ASP A 24 -6.43 2.88 -4.97
C ASP A 24 -6.92 3.98 -5.93
N GLU A 25 -6.17 5.10 -6.06
CA GLU A 25 -6.47 6.18 -7.01
C GLU A 25 -6.44 5.68 -8.47
N ARG A 26 -5.45 4.87 -8.83
CA ARG A 26 -5.34 4.29 -10.18
C ARG A 26 -6.53 3.39 -10.53
N ILE A 27 -7.02 2.62 -9.55
CA ILE A 27 -8.20 1.77 -9.72
C ILE A 27 -9.43 2.63 -9.99
N GLU A 28 -9.64 3.67 -9.17
CA GLU A 28 -10.79 4.59 -9.34
C GLU A 28 -10.75 5.34 -10.67
N GLU A 29 -9.57 5.86 -11.05
CA GLU A 29 -9.38 6.50 -12.36
C GLU A 29 -9.70 5.55 -13.53
N SER A 30 -9.22 4.31 -13.46
CA SER A 30 -9.43 3.31 -14.51
C SER A 30 -10.89 2.87 -14.64
N ALA A 31 -11.59 2.76 -13.50
CA ALA A 31 -12.99 2.33 -13.47
C ALA A 31 -13.98 3.48 -13.75
N GLY A 32 -13.57 4.75 -13.55
CA GLY A 32 -14.47 5.88 -13.52
C GLY A 32 -15.49 5.83 -12.36
N LEU A 33 -15.20 5.05 -11.33
CA LEU A 33 -16.04 4.78 -10.17
C LEU A 33 -15.18 4.81 -8.91
N SER A 34 -15.76 5.24 -7.78
CA SER A 34 -15.10 5.07 -6.49
C SER A 34 -15.03 3.58 -6.08
N ILE A 35 -14.05 3.21 -5.27
CA ILE A 35 -13.92 1.83 -4.77
C ILE A 35 -15.22 1.32 -4.14
N PRO A 36 -15.94 2.08 -3.29
CA PRO A 36 -17.25 1.65 -2.80
C PRO A 36 -18.25 1.34 -3.92
N GLN A 37 -18.30 2.18 -4.96
CA GLN A 37 -19.19 1.96 -6.10
C GLN A 37 -18.79 0.73 -6.92
N ILE A 38 -17.48 0.45 -7.05
CA ILE A 38 -17.00 -0.78 -7.70
C ILE A 38 -17.50 -2.00 -6.94
N PHE A 39 -17.33 -2.03 -5.61
CA PHE A 39 -17.82 -3.13 -4.77
C PHE A 39 -19.33 -3.31 -4.85
N GLU A 40 -20.08 -2.22 -4.82
CA GLU A 40 -21.55 -2.24 -4.85
C GLU A 40 -22.09 -2.70 -6.21
N ARG A 41 -21.52 -2.20 -7.32
CA ARG A 41 -22.07 -2.41 -8.66
C ARG A 41 -21.47 -3.59 -9.42
N LEU A 42 -20.19 -3.86 -9.19
CA LEU A 42 -19.42 -4.83 -9.97
C LEU A 42 -18.90 -6.00 -9.10
N GLY A 43 -18.93 -5.85 -7.80
CA GLY A 43 -18.54 -6.87 -6.83
C GLY A 43 -17.03 -6.98 -6.58
N GLU A 44 -16.66 -7.72 -5.53
CA GLU A 44 -15.29 -7.92 -5.14
C GLU A 44 -14.43 -8.63 -6.21
N PRO A 45 -14.91 -9.69 -6.92
CA PRO A 45 -14.09 -10.35 -7.94
C PRO A 45 -13.62 -9.40 -9.05
N PHE A 46 -14.48 -8.50 -9.51
CA PHE A 46 -14.11 -7.49 -10.51
C PHE A 46 -13.06 -6.51 -9.94
N PHE A 47 -13.28 -6.04 -8.70
CA PHE A 47 -12.30 -5.17 -8.03
C PHE A 47 -10.92 -5.83 -7.95
N ARG A 48 -10.84 -7.12 -7.56
CA ARG A 48 -9.57 -7.85 -7.43
C ARG A 48 -8.87 -8.05 -8.78
N GLN A 49 -9.63 -8.30 -9.83
CA GLN A 49 -9.07 -8.37 -11.17
C GLN A 49 -8.46 -7.02 -11.57
N LEU A 50 -9.23 -5.93 -11.44
CA LEU A 50 -8.78 -4.59 -11.78
C LEU A 50 -7.58 -4.15 -10.93
N GLU A 51 -7.58 -4.46 -9.64
CA GLU A 51 -6.47 -4.22 -8.72
C GLU A 51 -5.17 -4.89 -9.21
N ALA A 52 -5.24 -6.17 -9.60
CA ALA A 52 -4.09 -6.89 -10.14
C ALA A 52 -3.62 -6.34 -11.50
N GLU A 53 -4.54 -5.91 -12.36
CA GLU A 53 -4.22 -5.27 -13.64
C GLU A 53 -3.52 -3.93 -13.44
N GLN A 54 -4.05 -3.08 -12.56
CA GLN A 54 -3.45 -1.77 -12.27
C GLN A 54 -2.10 -1.89 -11.57
N LEU A 55 -1.90 -2.89 -10.71
CA LEU A 55 -0.60 -3.17 -10.11
C LEU A 55 0.45 -3.52 -11.18
N ARG A 56 0.13 -4.45 -12.10
CA ARG A 56 1.03 -4.82 -13.20
C ARG A 56 1.34 -3.62 -14.11
N ALA A 57 0.31 -2.84 -14.45
CA ALA A 57 0.45 -1.65 -15.28
C ALA A 57 1.35 -0.58 -14.61
N ALA A 58 1.19 -0.34 -13.30
CA ALA A 58 2.01 0.60 -12.56
C ALA A 58 3.50 0.20 -12.57
N LEU A 59 3.79 -1.09 -12.33
CA LEU A 59 5.15 -1.62 -12.37
C LEU A 59 5.74 -1.57 -13.79
N GLY A 60 4.99 -1.98 -14.81
CA GLY A 60 5.43 -1.91 -16.20
C GLY A 60 5.75 -0.47 -16.63
N ARG A 61 4.89 0.49 -16.26
CA ARG A 61 5.10 1.91 -16.58
C ARG A 61 6.35 2.48 -15.91
N ALA A 62 6.62 2.11 -14.69
CA ALA A 62 7.82 2.57 -13.99
C ALA A 62 9.10 1.95 -14.60
N ALA A 63 9.06 0.67 -15.02
CA ALA A 63 10.17 0.04 -15.75
C ALA A 63 10.46 0.75 -17.09
N GLU A 64 9.42 1.05 -17.87
CA GLU A 64 9.54 1.79 -19.13
C GLU A 64 10.18 3.17 -18.93
N LEU A 65 9.75 3.89 -17.92
CA LEU A 65 10.24 5.24 -17.64
C LEU A 65 11.64 5.27 -17.01
N LYS A 66 12.14 4.13 -16.53
CA LYS A 66 13.41 4.02 -15.78
C LYS A 66 13.50 5.02 -14.64
N GLN A 67 12.36 5.27 -14.00
CA GLN A 67 12.24 6.25 -12.92
C GLN A 67 11.84 5.56 -11.63
N GLY A 68 12.54 5.86 -10.55
CA GLY A 68 12.18 5.37 -9.23
C GLY A 68 10.73 5.73 -8.87
N THR A 69 10.01 4.79 -8.32
CA THR A 69 8.59 4.93 -8.02
C THR A 69 8.29 4.38 -6.62
N VAL A 70 7.64 5.17 -5.80
CA VAL A 70 7.00 4.72 -4.55
C VAL A 70 5.55 4.38 -4.88
N LEU A 71 5.19 3.11 -4.72
CA LEU A 71 3.83 2.61 -4.98
C LEU A 71 3.15 2.29 -3.66
N ALA A 72 2.05 2.97 -3.36
CA ALA A 72 1.21 2.66 -2.22
C ALA A 72 0.14 1.63 -2.62
N LEU A 73 0.11 0.49 -1.94
CA LEU A 73 -0.91 -0.54 -2.14
C LEU A 73 -2.15 -0.32 -1.26
N GLY A 74 -3.30 -0.77 -1.73
CA GLY A 74 -4.48 -0.96 -0.90
C GLY A 74 -4.25 -2.04 0.16
N GLY A 75 -4.92 -1.93 1.31
CA GLY A 75 -4.69 -2.84 2.44
C GLY A 75 -5.03 -4.31 2.22
N GLY A 76 -5.71 -4.64 1.13
CA GLY A 76 -6.00 -6.02 0.75
C GLY A 76 -5.13 -6.54 -0.38
N THR A 77 -4.45 -5.66 -1.11
CA THR A 77 -3.69 -6.02 -2.30
C THR A 77 -2.57 -7.01 -2.01
N TYR A 78 -1.74 -6.70 -1.02
CA TYR A 78 -0.60 -7.55 -0.66
C TYR A 78 -1.02 -8.89 -0.04
N ALA A 79 -2.21 -8.94 0.59
CA ALA A 79 -2.78 -10.15 1.14
C ALA A 79 -3.47 -11.05 0.10
N GLN A 80 -3.57 -10.61 -1.17
CA GLN A 80 -4.08 -11.48 -2.23
C GLN A 80 -3.08 -12.60 -2.55
N SER A 81 -3.62 -13.80 -2.76
CA SER A 81 -2.81 -14.96 -3.15
C SER A 81 -1.97 -14.66 -4.39
N GLY A 82 -0.69 -14.96 -4.31
CA GLY A 82 0.28 -14.74 -5.40
C GLY A 82 0.84 -13.31 -5.51
N CYS A 83 0.30 -12.32 -4.78
CA CYS A 83 0.82 -10.95 -4.84
C CYS A 83 2.22 -10.81 -4.24
N PRO A 84 2.53 -11.37 -3.04
CA PRO A 84 3.88 -11.35 -2.49
C PRO A 84 4.91 -12.01 -3.41
N GLU A 85 4.57 -13.16 -3.99
CA GLU A 85 5.42 -13.90 -4.91
C GLU A 85 5.66 -13.13 -6.21
N PHE A 86 4.61 -12.49 -6.74
CA PHE A 86 4.70 -11.64 -7.92
C PHE A 86 5.65 -10.46 -7.69
N LEU A 87 5.51 -9.72 -6.60
CA LEU A 87 6.38 -8.57 -6.29
C LEU A 87 7.83 -9.02 -6.07
N ARG A 88 8.02 -10.13 -5.36
CA ARG A 88 9.36 -10.71 -5.15
C ARG A 88 10.01 -11.14 -6.47
N SER A 89 9.28 -11.80 -7.37
CA SER A 89 9.78 -12.22 -8.68
C SER A 89 10.13 -11.04 -9.59
N ALA A 90 9.44 -9.91 -9.41
CA ALA A 90 9.72 -8.66 -10.09
C ALA A 90 10.88 -7.85 -9.45
N GLY A 91 11.49 -8.35 -8.37
CA GLY A 91 12.55 -7.65 -7.66
C GLY A 91 12.10 -6.36 -6.96
N VAL A 92 10.81 -6.28 -6.61
CA VAL A 92 10.20 -5.11 -5.99
C VAL A 92 10.24 -5.24 -4.47
N PRO A 93 11.06 -4.46 -3.75
CA PRO A 93 11.08 -4.52 -2.30
C PRO A 93 9.77 -3.98 -1.70
N VAL A 94 9.27 -4.67 -0.69
CA VAL A 94 8.03 -4.34 0.01
C VAL A 94 8.34 -3.84 1.41
N LEU A 95 7.82 -2.66 1.74
CA LEU A 95 7.90 -2.07 3.07
C LEU A 95 6.52 -2.12 3.75
N TRP A 96 6.45 -2.78 4.87
CA TRP A 96 5.29 -2.74 5.74
C TRP A 96 5.39 -1.56 6.72
N LEU A 97 4.43 -0.64 6.63
CA LEU A 97 4.20 0.39 7.63
C LEU A 97 3.36 -0.20 8.76
N ASP A 98 4.02 -0.66 9.81
CA ASP A 98 3.38 -1.25 10.96
C ASP A 98 2.96 -0.19 11.96
N SER A 99 1.67 -0.16 12.29
CA SER A 99 1.13 0.70 13.37
C SER A 99 0.38 -0.19 14.35
N PRO A 100 0.48 0.10 15.65
CA PRO A 100 -0.38 -0.54 16.64
C PRO A 100 -1.85 -0.44 16.23
N ILE A 101 -2.60 -1.52 16.41
CA ILE A 101 -4.00 -1.57 15.97
C ILE A 101 -4.86 -0.47 16.58
N GLU A 102 -4.54 -0.06 17.81
CA GLU A 102 -5.23 1.04 18.50
C GLU A 102 -5.03 2.39 17.79
N VAL A 103 -3.83 2.63 17.25
CA VAL A 103 -3.54 3.83 16.46
C VAL A 103 -4.29 3.79 15.14
N LEU A 104 -4.38 2.62 14.52
CA LEU A 104 -5.14 2.44 13.28
C LEU A 104 -6.62 2.69 13.52
N LEU A 105 -7.20 2.13 14.58
CA LEU A 105 -8.60 2.35 14.97
C LEU A 105 -8.88 3.82 15.23
N ALA A 106 -8.06 4.50 16.05
CA ALA A 106 -8.22 5.91 16.34
C ALA A 106 -8.21 6.78 15.07
N ARG A 107 -7.30 6.47 14.12
CA ARG A 107 -7.24 7.19 12.84
C ARG A 107 -8.41 6.88 11.91
N CYS A 108 -9.00 5.69 12.02
CA CYS A 108 -10.14 5.29 11.19
C CYS A 108 -11.46 5.88 11.66
N THR A 109 -11.67 6.04 12.96
CA THR A 109 -12.90 6.65 13.52
C THR A 109 -13.09 8.11 13.11
N THR A 110 -12.00 8.81 12.75
CA THR A 110 -12.07 10.19 12.25
C THR A 110 -12.38 10.29 10.75
N MET A 111 -12.43 9.17 10.02
CA MET A 111 -12.65 9.12 8.57
C MET A 111 -14.04 8.58 8.23
N THR A 112 -14.99 9.45 7.93
CA THR A 112 -16.42 9.13 7.72
C THR A 112 -16.77 8.44 6.39
N THR A 113 -15.83 8.11 5.51
CA THR A 113 -16.14 7.77 4.10
C THR A 113 -15.75 6.35 3.66
N ARG A 114 -15.69 5.31 4.55
CA ARG A 114 -15.16 4.01 4.12
C ARG A 114 -16.06 2.81 4.40
N PRO A 115 -16.43 2.01 3.34
CA PRO A 115 -17.45 0.96 3.39
C PRO A 115 -17.09 -0.29 4.21
N LEU A 116 -15.81 -0.54 4.50
CA LEU A 116 -15.36 -1.76 5.19
C LEU A 116 -15.11 -1.58 6.68
N PHE A 117 -15.18 -0.37 7.22
CA PHE A 117 -15.22 -0.15 8.67
C PHE A 117 -16.66 -0.29 9.16
N ARG A 118 -17.09 -1.51 9.44
CA ARG A 118 -18.42 -1.78 10.00
C ARG A 118 -18.42 -1.59 11.52
N ASP A 119 -17.43 -2.15 12.19
CA ASP A 119 -17.23 -2.13 13.64
C ASP A 119 -15.79 -2.52 14.00
N GLU A 120 -15.39 -2.25 15.25
CA GLU A 120 -14.05 -2.54 15.76
C GLU A 120 -13.70 -4.04 15.71
N ALA A 121 -14.66 -4.92 16.00
CA ALA A 121 -14.41 -6.36 16.02
C ALA A 121 -14.08 -6.90 14.62
N SER A 122 -14.86 -6.48 13.61
CA SER A 122 -14.59 -6.80 12.20
C SER A 122 -13.23 -6.27 11.75
N PHE A 123 -12.85 -5.06 12.19
CA PHE A 123 -11.55 -4.47 11.88
C PHE A 123 -10.40 -5.30 12.47
N ARG A 124 -10.50 -5.68 13.76
CA ARG A 124 -9.49 -6.51 14.43
C ARG A 124 -9.36 -7.89 13.80
N ALA A 125 -10.49 -8.53 13.47
CA ALA A 125 -10.50 -9.84 12.80
C ALA A 125 -9.80 -9.78 11.44
N LEU A 126 -10.14 -8.79 10.61
CA LEU A 126 -9.53 -8.61 9.30
C LEU A 126 -8.03 -8.26 9.39
N HIS A 127 -7.61 -7.49 10.40
CA HIS A 127 -6.20 -7.24 10.67
C HIS A 127 -5.44 -8.52 11.01
N GLN A 128 -5.98 -9.37 11.88
CA GLN A 128 -5.38 -10.64 12.23
C GLN A 128 -5.31 -11.61 11.05
N GLU A 129 -6.35 -11.66 10.22
CA GLU A 129 -6.37 -12.48 9.00
C GLU A 129 -5.23 -12.11 8.04
N ARG A 130 -4.95 -10.82 7.88
CA ARG A 130 -3.95 -10.31 6.92
C ARG A 130 -2.53 -10.22 7.47
N LEU A 131 -2.38 -10.27 8.78
CA LEU A 131 -1.07 -10.14 9.45
C LEU A 131 -0.02 -11.13 8.92
N PRO A 132 -0.33 -12.41 8.67
CA PRO A 132 0.65 -13.34 8.10
C PRO A 132 1.17 -12.91 6.74
N SER A 133 0.32 -12.30 5.90
CA SER A 133 0.76 -11.76 4.60
C SER A 133 1.67 -10.55 4.77
N TYR A 134 1.33 -9.63 5.67
CA TYR A 134 2.18 -8.45 5.93
C TYR A 134 3.57 -8.81 6.46
N GLN A 135 3.67 -9.89 7.23
CA GLN A 135 4.94 -10.42 7.73
C GLN A 135 5.86 -10.97 6.63
N LEU A 136 5.35 -11.16 5.40
CA LEU A 136 6.15 -11.51 4.23
C LEU A 136 6.87 -10.32 3.59
N ALA A 137 6.61 -9.10 4.06
CA ALA A 137 7.28 -7.90 3.57
C ALA A 137 8.78 -7.95 3.87
N ASP A 138 9.59 -7.40 2.95
CA ASP A 138 11.06 -7.41 3.06
C ASP A 138 11.54 -6.50 4.19
N PHE A 139 10.78 -5.44 4.48
CA PHE A 139 11.10 -4.45 5.50
C PHE A 139 9.87 -4.10 6.32
N ARG A 140 10.09 -3.79 7.60
CA ARG A 140 9.07 -3.34 8.53
C ARG A 140 9.52 -2.07 9.23
N VAL A 141 8.66 -1.04 9.27
CA VAL A 141 8.91 0.21 9.99
C VAL A 141 7.69 0.55 10.82
N GLU A 142 7.89 0.89 12.09
CA GLU A 142 6.81 1.39 12.92
C GLU A 142 6.33 2.75 12.41
N SER A 143 5.02 2.92 12.24
CA SER A 143 4.41 4.09 11.61
C SER A 143 3.42 4.83 12.52
N SER A 144 3.64 4.80 13.83
CA SER A 144 2.86 5.55 14.81
C SER A 144 3.34 6.99 15.03
N GLY A 145 4.61 7.28 14.71
CA GLY A 145 5.26 8.59 14.89
C GLY A 145 4.96 9.62 13.80
N GLU A 146 5.73 10.71 13.84
CA GLU A 146 5.65 11.79 12.85
C GLU A 146 6.12 11.31 11.46
N PRO A 147 5.39 11.66 10.37
CA PRO A 147 5.71 11.18 9.03
C PRO A 147 7.14 11.46 8.57
N ALA A 148 7.72 12.60 8.93
CA ALA A 148 9.08 12.97 8.55
C ALA A 148 10.14 12.08 9.24
N GLU A 149 9.89 11.67 10.49
CA GLU A 149 10.76 10.77 11.24
C GLU A 149 10.71 9.36 10.65
N ILE A 150 9.50 8.89 10.31
CA ILE A 150 9.30 7.59 9.67
C ILE A 150 10.03 7.55 8.33
N VAL A 151 9.93 8.58 7.50
CA VAL A 151 10.66 8.67 6.22
C VAL A 151 12.18 8.63 6.46
N THR A 152 12.67 9.32 7.49
CA THR A 152 14.09 9.28 7.87
C THR A 152 14.53 7.86 8.25
N GLN A 153 13.72 7.12 8.99
CA GLN A 153 13.98 5.72 9.31
C GLN A 153 14.02 4.84 8.06
N ILE A 154 13.06 5.00 7.15
CA ILE A 154 13.01 4.26 5.88
C ILE A 154 14.28 4.50 5.06
N LEU A 155 14.74 5.73 4.95
CA LEU A 155 15.96 6.06 4.21
C LEU A 155 17.21 5.42 4.83
N ARG A 156 17.27 5.32 6.16
CA ARG A 156 18.38 4.66 6.87
C ARG A 156 18.45 3.14 6.65
N LEU A 157 17.35 2.50 6.26
CA LEU A 157 17.33 1.06 5.92
C LEU A 157 18.11 0.73 4.63
N GLY A 158 18.52 1.74 3.86
CA GLY A 158 19.28 1.53 2.64
C GLY A 158 18.51 0.82 1.52
N ILE A 159 17.20 0.70 1.62
CA ILE A 159 16.32 0.01 0.66
C ILE A 159 16.55 0.54 -0.75
N VAL A 160 16.77 1.84 -0.87
CA VAL A 160 16.95 2.57 -2.12
C VAL A 160 18.28 2.22 -2.80
N ALA A 161 19.33 1.91 -2.02
CA ALA A 161 20.64 1.56 -2.54
C ALA A 161 20.72 0.12 -3.06
N ALA A 162 19.86 -0.77 -2.53
CA ALA A 162 19.85 -2.19 -2.91
C ALA A 162 19.15 -2.46 -4.26
N GLY A 163 18.34 -1.52 -4.77
CA GLY A 163 17.48 -1.72 -5.94
C GLY A 163 18.06 -1.27 -7.28
N GLY A 164 19.27 -0.72 -7.36
CA GLY A 164 19.83 -0.20 -8.62
C GLY A 164 18.92 0.89 -9.26
N ASN A 165 19.00 1.07 -10.59
CA ASN A 165 18.21 2.07 -11.35
C ASN A 165 16.70 1.76 -11.45
N GLN A 166 16.18 0.72 -10.77
CA GLN A 166 14.78 0.28 -10.80
C GLN A 166 14.28 0.06 -9.37
N ALA A 167 14.34 1.07 -8.51
CA ALA A 167 13.85 0.91 -7.17
C ALA A 167 12.36 1.23 -7.12
N TYR A 168 11.58 0.19 -6.88
CA TYR A 168 10.20 0.30 -6.42
C TYR A 168 10.20 0.14 -4.91
N LEU A 169 9.44 0.92 -4.23
CA LEU A 169 9.13 0.68 -2.84
C LEU A 169 7.63 0.57 -2.72
N VAL A 170 7.17 -0.62 -2.42
CA VAL A 170 5.77 -0.85 -2.11
C VAL A 170 5.58 -0.54 -0.64
N VAL A 171 4.73 0.44 -0.37
CA VAL A 171 4.31 0.78 1.00
C VAL A 171 2.99 0.07 1.26
N GLU A 172 3.04 -1.01 2.02
CA GLU A 172 1.85 -1.78 2.40
C GLU A 172 1.11 -1.13 3.56
N LYS A 173 -0.20 -1.29 3.53
CA LYS A 173 -1.13 -0.78 4.54
C LYS A 173 -1.91 -1.93 5.16
N PRO A 174 -2.04 -2.00 6.47
CA PRO A 174 -3.11 -2.80 7.05
C PRO A 174 -4.46 -2.09 6.81
N LEU A 175 -5.32 -2.76 6.05
CA LEU A 175 -6.76 -2.62 5.91
C LEU A 175 -7.36 -1.47 5.06
N PRO A 176 -8.38 -1.83 4.28
CA PRO A 176 -9.33 -0.85 3.78
C PRO A 176 -10.27 -0.39 4.88
#